data_835943e18eb7720c7ebf9fced98cae93
#
_entry.id   835943e18eb7720c7ebf9fced98cae93
#
_cell.length_a   1.000
_cell.length_b   1.000
_cell.length_c   1.000
_cell.angle_alpha   90.00
_cell.angle_beta   90.00
_cell.angle_gamma   90.00
#
_symmetry.space_group_name_H-M   'P 1'
#
loop_
_entity.id
_entity.type
_entity.pdbx_description
1 polymer ?
#
loop_
_entity_poly.entity_id
_entity_poly.type
_entity_poly.pdbx_seq_one_letter_code
_entity_poly.pdbx_strand_id
1 'polypeptide(L)'
;MTPVQAIIAKELRSYFVSPVVYVVGAVFLLIVGLLAYLYIVFAGAQAIQLMQMQGSAQINLNDLVFRNLFSSIRFILLIILPILTMRLFAEERKLRTFEFLLTSPIGINEIVIGKFMRVFLVFLGLLGLTGLVPLVLALFSDFDWYPVLTGYLGLVLLGALFLSVGVLASALTENQIVAAFVSFGLLLVLWLLAGVGSLLGETAAGQAVSYLSFMEHYDHLVRGLVDTIDLVYFFSGLALMLFLSHRVVDSARWK
;
A
#
# COMPACT_ATOMS: atom_id res chain seq x y z
N MET A 1 -22.56 19.70 -2.07
CA MET A 1 -21.34 18.96 -1.67
C MET A 1 -21.51 18.54 -0.23
N THR A 2 -21.27 17.27 0.08
CA THR A 2 -21.25 16.83 1.47
C THR A 2 -20.02 17.40 2.18
N PRO A 3 -20.04 17.61 3.52
CA PRO A 3 -18.88 18.13 4.28
C PRO A 3 -17.60 17.34 3.98
N VAL A 4 -17.71 16.02 3.84
CA VAL A 4 -16.58 15.12 3.50
C VAL A 4 -15.99 15.45 2.13
N GLN A 5 -16.81 15.70 1.11
CA GLN A 5 -16.33 16.05 -0.24
C GLN A 5 -15.58 17.39 -0.27
N ALA A 6 -16.05 18.36 0.50
CA ALA A 6 -15.39 19.66 0.62
C ALA A 6 -14.02 19.54 1.32
N ILE A 7 -13.92 18.70 2.36
CA ILE A 7 -12.67 18.40 3.05
C ILE A 7 -11.71 17.71 2.08
N ILE A 8 -12.14 16.65 1.41
CA ILE A 8 -11.31 15.89 0.45
C ILE A 8 -10.78 16.83 -0.65
N ALA A 9 -11.62 17.68 -1.23
CA ALA A 9 -11.21 18.59 -2.30
C ALA A 9 -10.19 19.64 -1.82
N LYS A 10 -10.41 20.24 -0.63
CA LYS A 10 -9.47 21.18 -0.01
C LYS A 10 -8.15 20.48 0.30
N GLU A 11 -8.22 19.33 0.90
CA GLU A 11 -7.09 18.53 1.32
C GLU A 11 -6.27 18.01 0.14
N LEU A 12 -6.91 17.53 -0.95
CA LEU A 12 -6.24 17.15 -2.19
C LEU A 12 -5.47 18.34 -2.79
N ARG A 13 -6.09 19.51 -2.88
CA ARG A 13 -5.43 20.71 -3.42
C ARG A 13 -4.18 21.07 -2.61
N SER A 14 -4.25 20.97 -1.28
CA SER A 14 -3.10 21.20 -0.40
C SER A 14 -1.97 20.17 -0.64
N TYR A 15 -2.31 18.92 -0.96
CA TYR A 15 -1.31 17.87 -1.21
C TYR A 15 -0.60 18.05 -2.55
N PHE A 16 -1.34 18.44 -3.59
CA PHE A 16 -0.76 18.74 -4.90
C PHE A 16 0.10 20.02 -4.91
N VAL A 17 0.00 20.87 -3.90
CA VAL A 17 0.92 22.00 -3.70
C VAL A 17 2.19 21.57 -2.97
N SER A 18 2.18 20.43 -2.27
CA SER A 18 3.35 19.94 -1.53
C SER A 18 4.39 19.30 -2.47
N PRO A 19 5.63 19.78 -2.51
CA PRO A 19 6.69 19.20 -3.36
C PRO A 19 7.02 17.75 -2.97
N VAL A 20 6.73 17.33 -1.75
CA VAL A 20 7.05 15.99 -1.23
C VAL A 20 6.32 14.90 -2.01
N VAL A 21 5.05 15.12 -2.37
CA VAL A 21 4.27 14.14 -3.12
C VAL A 21 4.86 13.90 -4.51
N TYR A 22 5.32 14.96 -5.17
CA TYR A 22 5.94 14.84 -6.49
C TYR A 22 7.28 14.13 -6.42
N VAL A 23 8.11 14.46 -5.42
CA VAL A 23 9.41 13.80 -5.25
C VAL A 23 9.22 12.33 -4.93
N VAL A 24 8.36 11.99 -3.96
CA VAL A 24 8.09 10.61 -3.57
C VAL A 24 7.45 9.83 -4.73
N GLY A 25 6.49 10.44 -5.43
CA GLY A 25 5.86 9.84 -6.60
C GLY A 25 6.85 9.61 -7.76
N ALA A 26 7.71 10.58 -8.06
CA ALA A 26 8.72 10.45 -9.09
C ALA A 26 9.73 9.33 -8.76
N VAL A 27 10.22 9.27 -7.52
CA VAL A 27 11.13 8.21 -7.05
C VAL A 27 10.43 6.85 -7.15
N PHE A 28 9.17 6.75 -6.71
CA PHE A 28 8.37 5.53 -6.81
C PHE A 28 8.26 5.04 -8.25
N LEU A 29 7.81 5.91 -9.16
CA LEU A 29 7.63 5.56 -10.57
C LEU A 29 8.94 5.23 -11.27
N LEU A 30 10.03 5.93 -10.92
CA LEU A 30 11.36 5.65 -11.45
C LEU A 30 11.82 4.24 -11.02
N ILE A 31 11.71 3.91 -9.74
CA ILE A 31 12.13 2.60 -9.22
C ILE A 31 11.28 1.49 -9.85
N VAL A 32 9.93 1.64 -9.86
CA VAL A 32 9.02 0.64 -10.43
C VAL A 32 9.27 0.47 -11.93
N GLY A 33 9.47 1.57 -12.68
CA GLY A 33 9.78 1.53 -14.10
C GLY A 33 11.11 0.84 -14.40
N LEU A 34 12.15 1.12 -13.58
CA LEU A 34 13.44 0.45 -13.70
C LEU A 34 13.34 -1.06 -13.42
N LEU A 35 12.63 -1.43 -12.35
CA LEU A 35 12.41 -2.84 -12.02
C LEU A 35 11.61 -3.56 -13.10
N ALA A 36 10.57 -2.94 -13.62
CA ALA A 36 9.79 -3.48 -14.74
C ALA A 36 10.69 -3.75 -15.95
N TYR A 37 11.52 -2.78 -16.34
CA TYR A 37 12.48 -2.94 -17.41
C TYR A 37 13.45 -4.11 -17.15
N LEU A 38 14.03 -4.20 -15.96
CA LEU A 38 14.95 -5.27 -15.60
C LEU A 38 14.28 -6.66 -15.65
N TYR A 39 13.04 -6.79 -15.13
CA TYR A 39 12.32 -8.06 -15.21
C TYR A 39 11.95 -8.47 -16.63
N ILE A 40 11.60 -7.50 -17.49
CA ILE A 40 11.34 -7.77 -18.92
C ILE A 40 12.61 -8.25 -19.63
N VAL A 41 13.75 -7.58 -19.42
CA VAL A 41 15.04 -7.98 -20.00
C VAL A 41 15.47 -9.37 -19.52
N PHE A 42 15.30 -9.64 -18.23
CA PHE A 42 15.61 -10.94 -17.64
C PHE A 42 14.73 -12.07 -18.19
N ALA A 43 13.43 -11.83 -18.32
CA ALA A 43 12.49 -12.77 -18.93
C ALA A 43 12.86 -13.06 -20.40
N GLY A 44 13.25 -12.04 -21.17
CA GLY A 44 13.74 -12.20 -22.54
C GLY A 44 15.03 -13.04 -22.62
N ALA A 45 15.98 -12.82 -21.72
CA ALA A 45 17.22 -13.60 -21.67
C ALA A 45 16.94 -15.08 -21.32
N GLN A 46 16.06 -15.36 -20.38
CA GLN A 46 15.61 -16.72 -20.06
C GLN A 46 14.91 -17.39 -21.26
N ALA A 47 14.09 -16.63 -22.01
CA ALA A 47 13.44 -17.11 -23.21
C ALA A 47 14.43 -17.64 -24.25
N ILE A 48 15.46 -16.85 -24.52
CA ILE A 48 16.51 -17.21 -25.48
C ILE A 48 17.26 -18.48 -25.02
N GLN A 49 17.58 -18.56 -23.72
CA GLN A 49 18.29 -19.71 -23.16
C GLN A 49 17.47 -21.00 -23.24
N LEU A 50 16.16 -20.95 -22.98
CA LEU A 50 15.26 -22.09 -23.09
C LEU A 50 15.12 -22.57 -24.54
N MET A 51 15.04 -21.63 -25.49
CA MET A 51 15.01 -21.96 -26.94
C MET A 51 16.29 -22.69 -27.40
N GLN A 52 17.46 -22.32 -26.88
CA GLN A 52 18.74 -22.96 -27.21
C GLN A 52 18.86 -24.37 -26.63
N MET A 53 18.20 -24.67 -25.52
CA MET A 53 18.20 -25.98 -24.88
C MET A 53 17.20 -26.97 -25.52
N GLN A 54 16.60 -26.67 -26.68
CA GLN A 54 15.58 -27.48 -27.36
C GLN A 54 14.34 -27.80 -26.49
N GLY A 55 14.11 -27.02 -25.44
CA GLY A 55 12.96 -27.17 -24.58
C GLY A 55 11.76 -26.37 -25.11
N SER A 56 10.63 -27.05 -25.33
CA SER A 56 9.34 -26.40 -25.62
C SER A 56 8.68 -25.82 -24.37
N ALA A 57 9.46 -25.32 -23.38
CA ALA A 57 8.92 -24.76 -22.17
C ALA A 57 8.22 -23.43 -22.49
N GLN A 58 6.92 -23.38 -22.28
CA GLN A 58 6.16 -22.15 -22.37
C GLN A 58 6.63 -21.21 -21.26
N ILE A 59 7.08 -20.02 -21.66
CA ILE A 59 7.49 -18.98 -20.72
C ILE A 59 6.24 -18.30 -20.19
N ASN A 60 6.03 -18.41 -18.89
CA ASN A 60 4.93 -17.70 -18.23
C ASN A 60 5.39 -16.30 -17.84
N LEU A 61 5.05 -15.29 -18.66
CA LEU A 61 5.38 -13.89 -18.40
C LEU A 61 4.74 -13.37 -17.10
N ASN A 62 3.59 -13.92 -16.71
CA ASN A 62 2.95 -13.54 -15.46
C ASN A 62 3.83 -13.86 -14.24
N ASP A 63 4.46 -15.04 -14.23
CA ASP A 63 5.33 -15.42 -13.10
C ASP A 63 6.68 -14.70 -13.14
N LEU A 64 7.28 -14.55 -14.33
CA LEU A 64 8.62 -13.97 -14.45
C LEU A 64 8.64 -12.46 -14.33
N VAL A 65 7.62 -11.77 -14.83
CA VAL A 65 7.59 -10.31 -14.84
C VAL A 65 6.64 -9.76 -13.77
N PHE A 66 5.35 -10.06 -13.89
CA PHE A 66 4.35 -9.40 -13.04
C PHE A 66 4.41 -9.82 -11.58
N ARG A 67 4.59 -11.11 -11.28
CA ARG A 67 4.69 -11.58 -9.90
C ARG A 67 5.90 -10.98 -9.18
N ASN A 68 7.05 -10.93 -9.85
CA ASN A 68 8.25 -10.32 -9.30
C ASN A 68 8.10 -8.80 -9.14
N LEU A 69 7.45 -8.14 -10.12
CA LEU A 69 7.17 -6.72 -10.08
C LEU A 69 6.24 -6.38 -8.91
N PHE A 70 5.13 -7.09 -8.75
CA PHE A 70 4.18 -6.89 -7.65
C PHE A 70 4.81 -7.14 -6.27
N SER A 71 5.66 -8.16 -6.15
CA SER A 71 6.42 -8.42 -4.92
C SER A 71 7.38 -7.26 -4.59
N SER A 72 8.02 -6.70 -5.59
CA SER A 72 8.91 -5.54 -5.42
C SER A 72 8.14 -4.27 -5.08
N ILE A 73 7.01 -4.02 -5.75
CA ILE A 73 6.13 -2.89 -5.44
C ILE A 73 5.65 -2.98 -3.98
N ARG A 74 5.20 -4.16 -3.52
CA ARG A 74 4.82 -4.40 -2.12
C ARG A 74 5.91 -3.94 -1.14
N PHE A 75 7.17 -4.32 -1.39
CA PHE A 75 8.29 -3.93 -0.54
C PHE A 75 8.56 -2.42 -0.58
N ILE A 76 8.48 -1.81 -1.74
CA ILE A 76 8.65 -0.37 -1.92
C ILE A 76 7.55 0.40 -1.18
N LEU A 77 6.30 -0.06 -1.24
CA LEU A 77 5.16 0.55 -0.55
C LEU A 77 5.33 0.55 0.97
N LEU A 78 6.00 -0.46 1.54
CA LEU A 78 6.29 -0.53 2.97
C LEU A 78 7.13 0.67 3.45
N ILE A 79 7.96 1.25 2.58
CA ILE A 79 8.80 2.44 2.87
C ILE A 79 8.07 3.73 2.47
N ILE A 80 7.46 3.74 1.30
CA ILE A 80 6.91 4.96 0.69
C ILE A 80 5.61 5.41 1.38
N LEU A 81 4.72 4.50 1.74
CA LEU A 81 3.44 4.88 2.32
C LEU A 81 3.55 5.51 3.71
N PRO A 82 4.44 5.07 4.61
CA PRO A 82 4.76 5.81 5.84
C PRO A 82 5.21 7.25 5.60
N ILE A 83 6.04 7.50 4.58
CA ILE A 83 6.49 8.85 4.23
C ILE A 83 5.33 9.73 3.74
N LEU A 84 4.40 9.16 2.96
CA LEU A 84 3.22 9.88 2.49
C LEU A 84 2.24 10.21 3.64
N THR A 85 2.13 9.32 4.64
CA THR A 85 1.15 9.48 5.74
C THR A 85 1.67 10.26 6.94
N MET A 86 3.00 10.39 7.10
CA MET A 86 3.62 10.96 8.30
C MET A 86 3.12 12.36 8.67
N ARG A 87 2.67 13.16 7.69
CA ARG A 87 2.25 14.56 7.88
C ARG A 87 0.77 14.75 8.21
N LEU A 88 -0.06 13.70 8.08
CA LEU A 88 -1.52 13.82 8.10
C LEU A 88 -2.10 14.46 9.37
N PHE A 89 -1.59 14.07 10.52
CA PHE A 89 -1.97 14.60 11.83
C PHE A 89 -0.79 15.22 12.57
N ALA A 90 0.42 14.66 12.41
CA ALA A 90 1.60 15.12 13.12
C ALA A 90 1.97 16.57 12.78
N GLU A 91 1.75 17.02 11.55
CA GLU A 91 1.99 18.41 11.15
C GLU A 91 1.01 19.38 11.83
N GLU A 92 -0.28 19.04 11.88
CA GLU A 92 -1.30 19.88 12.53
C GLU A 92 -1.09 19.96 14.05
N ARG A 93 -0.68 18.85 14.69
CA ARG A 93 -0.31 18.84 16.11
C ARG A 93 0.91 19.72 16.37
N LYS A 94 1.95 19.60 15.55
CA LYS A 94 3.17 20.42 15.66
C LYS A 94 2.88 21.92 15.49
N LEU A 95 1.98 22.28 14.57
CA LEU A 95 1.59 23.66 14.29
C LEU A 95 0.51 24.19 15.27
N ARG A 96 0.04 23.36 16.22
CA ARG A 96 -1.07 23.66 17.15
C ARG A 96 -2.37 24.06 16.44
N THR A 97 -2.55 23.63 15.19
CA THR A 97 -3.78 23.85 14.42
C THR A 97 -4.80 22.73 14.63
N PHE A 98 -4.39 21.66 15.29
CA PHE A 98 -5.23 20.50 15.59
C PHE A 98 -6.44 20.86 16.48
N GLU A 99 -6.27 21.80 17.43
CA GLU A 99 -7.36 22.28 18.29
C GLU A 99 -8.46 22.99 17.48
N PHE A 100 -8.08 23.78 16.47
CA PHE A 100 -9.05 24.41 15.57
C PHE A 100 -9.84 23.39 14.75
N LEU A 101 -9.21 22.25 14.41
CA LEU A 101 -9.88 21.17 13.73
C LEU A 101 -10.93 20.49 14.63
N LEU A 102 -10.63 20.31 15.91
CA LEU A 102 -11.53 19.69 16.90
C LEU A 102 -12.69 20.60 17.32
N THR A 103 -12.53 21.93 17.23
CA THR A 103 -13.59 22.90 17.53
C THR A 103 -14.50 23.19 16.34
N SER A 104 -14.14 22.71 15.15
CA SER A 104 -14.98 22.86 13.97
C SER A 104 -16.24 21.98 14.07
N PRO A 105 -17.37 22.35 13.42
CA PRO A 105 -18.61 21.59 13.46
C PRO A 105 -18.56 20.31 12.60
N ILE A 106 -17.38 19.69 12.47
CA ILE A 106 -17.11 18.51 11.67
C ILE A 106 -16.91 17.32 12.59
N GLY A 107 -17.51 16.18 12.26
CA GLY A 107 -17.36 14.95 13.04
C GLY A 107 -15.94 14.36 12.93
N ILE A 108 -15.43 13.75 14.00
CA ILE A 108 -14.10 13.12 14.02
C ILE A 108 -13.99 12.02 12.95
N ASN A 109 -15.06 11.27 12.71
CA ASN A 109 -15.11 10.28 11.62
C ASN A 109 -14.85 10.91 10.26
N GLU A 110 -15.45 12.09 10.00
CA GLU A 110 -15.29 12.80 8.74
C GLU A 110 -13.84 13.28 8.54
N ILE A 111 -13.19 13.68 9.65
CA ILE A 111 -11.79 14.09 9.62
C ILE A 111 -10.87 12.91 9.31
N VAL A 112 -11.02 11.79 10.03
CA VAL A 112 -10.16 10.61 9.86
C VAL A 112 -10.33 10.01 8.45
N ILE A 113 -11.59 9.83 8.03
CA ILE A 113 -11.90 9.28 6.70
C ILE A 113 -11.45 10.26 5.60
N GLY A 114 -11.66 11.56 5.76
CA GLY A 114 -11.23 12.57 4.80
C GLY A 114 -9.72 12.57 4.59
N LYS A 115 -8.94 12.51 5.67
CA LYS A 115 -7.47 12.43 5.62
C LYS A 115 -6.98 11.11 5.01
N PHE A 116 -7.61 10.00 5.36
CA PHE A 116 -7.32 8.70 4.75
C PHE A 116 -7.61 8.74 3.24
N MET A 117 -8.80 9.18 2.84
CA MET A 117 -9.20 9.23 1.43
C MET A 117 -8.31 10.12 0.57
N ARG A 118 -7.84 11.23 1.13
CA ARG A 118 -6.87 12.12 0.45
C ARG A 118 -5.63 11.37 0.01
N VAL A 119 -4.98 10.65 0.93
CA VAL A 119 -3.73 9.92 0.63
C VAL A 119 -3.99 8.69 -0.21
N PHE A 120 -5.12 8.01 0.02
CA PHE A 120 -5.55 6.86 -0.76
C PHE A 120 -5.77 7.22 -2.24
N LEU A 121 -6.39 8.36 -2.54
CA LEU A 121 -6.56 8.84 -3.92
C LEU A 121 -5.23 9.16 -4.60
N VAL A 122 -4.28 9.77 -3.87
CA VAL A 122 -2.92 10.01 -4.40
C VAL A 122 -2.22 8.69 -4.67
N PHE A 123 -2.31 7.73 -3.75
CA PHE A 123 -1.76 6.39 -3.93
C PHE A 123 -2.37 5.68 -5.15
N LEU A 124 -3.69 5.73 -5.32
CA LEU A 124 -4.37 5.17 -6.49
C LEU A 124 -3.89 5.81 -7.80
N GLY A 125 -3.67 7.13 -7.79
CA GLY A 125 -3.10 7.83 -8.96
C GLY A 125 -1.69 7.34 -9.30
N LEU A 126 -0.82 7.19 -8.30
CA LEU A 126 0.54 6.66 -8.49
C LEU A 126 0.51 5.20 -8.96
N LEU A 127 -0.33 4.37 -8.35
CA LEU A 127 -0.49 2.98 -8.73
C LEU A 127 -1.09 2.84 -10.13
N GLY A 128 -2.05 3.70 -10.49
CA GLY A 128 -2.63 3.74 -11.84
C GLY A 128 -1.60 4.05 -12.93
N LEU A 129 -0.61 4.91 -12.65
CA LEU A 129 0.49 5.17 -13.57
C LEU A 129 1.39 3.95 -13.77
N THR A 130 1.57 3.09 -12.78
CA THR A 130 2.29 1.81 -12.98
C THR A 130 1.55 0.86 -13.91
N GLY A 131 0.23 1.02 -14.07
CA GLY A 131 -0.60 0.27 -15.02
C GLY A 131 -0.20 0.49 -16.50
N LEU A 132 0.61 1.50 -16.80
CA LEU A 132 1.21 1.65 -18.13
C LEU A 132 2.14 0.49 -18.47
N VAL A 133 2.78 -0.16 -17.47
CA VAL A 133 3.70 -1.29 -17.71
C VAL A 133 2.98 -2.46 -18.39
N PRO A 134 1.89 -3.04 -17.83
CA PRO A 134 1.17 -4.11 -18.52
C PRO A 134 0.53 -3.65 -19.83
N LEU A 135 0.07 -2.40 -19.95
CA LEU A 135 -0.47 -1.88 -21.20
C LEU A 135 0.58 -1.84 -22.33
N VAL A 136 1.79 -1.37 -22.02
CA VAL A 136 2.88 -1.37 -23.00
C VAL A 136 3.31 -2.80 -23.33
N LEU A 137 3.42 -3.68 -22.34
CA LEU A 137 3.83 -5.07 -22.58
C LEU A 137 2.81 -5.83 -23.44
N ALA A 138 1.52 -5.54 -23.30
CA ALA A 138 0.45 -6.13 -24.11
C ALA A 138 0.53 -5.82 -25.61
N LEU A 139 1.27 -4.77 -26.00
CA LEU A 139 1.51 -4.46 -27.41
C LEU A 139 2.56 -5.38 -28.05
N PHE A 140 3.38 -6.05 -27.24
CA PHE A 140 4.53 -6.84 -27.70
C PHE A 140 4.44 -8.31 -27.33
N SER A 141 3.58 -8.69 -26.39
CA SER A 141 3.53 -10.06 -25.85
C SER A 141 2.13 -10.41 -25.34
N ASP A 142 1.74 -11.66 -25.54
CA ASP A 142 0.52 -12.21 -24.96
C ASP A 142 0.77 -12.71 -23.55
N PHE A 143 -0.09 -12.32 -22.61
CA PHE A 143 -0.10 -12.79 -21.23
C PHE A 143 -1.53 -12.76 -20.67
N ASP A 144 -1.76 -13.48 -19.57
CA ASP A 144 -3.06 -13.50 -18.92
C ASP A 144 -3.32 -12.24 -18.11
N TRP A 145 -4.39 -11.52 -18.46
CA TRP A 145 -4.81 -10.32 -17.75
C TRP A 145 -5.35 -10.58 -16.35
N TYR A 146 -5.89 -11.77 -16.11
CA TYR A 146 -6.55 -12.05 -14.84
C TYR A 146 -5.59 -11.98 -13.63
N PRO A 147 -4.40 -12.61 -13.62
CA PRO A 147 -3.43 -12.43 -12.53
C PRO A 147 -2.90 -11.00 -12.41
N VAL A 148 -2.84 -10.25 -13.50
CA VAL A 148 -2.42 -8.84 -13.47
C VAL A 148 -3.46 -7.99 -12.76
N LEU A 149 -4.74 -8.12 -13.10
CA LEU A 149 -5.83 -7.36 -12.49
C LEU A 149 -6.00 -7.71 -11.00
N THR A 150 -5.93 -9.01 -10.64
CA THR A 150 -5.99 -9.44 -9.24
C THR A 150 -4.76 -9.00 -8.44
N GLY A 151 -3.59 -8.95 -9.06
CA GLY A 151 -2.37 -8.39 -8.47
C GLY A 151 -2.50 -6.89 -8.18
N TYR A 152 -3.07 -6.11 -9.10
CA TYR A 152 -3.39 -4.69 -8.84
C TYR A 152 -4.45 -4.52 -7.75
N LEU A 153 -5.48 -5.36 -7.73
CA LEU A 153 -6.45 -5.38 -6.64
C LEU A 153 -5.75 -5.63 -5.29
N GLY A 154 -4.84 -6.61 -5.25
CA GLY A 154 -4.00 -6.89 -4.08
C GLY A 154 -3.18 -5.68 -3.63
N LEU A 155 -2.56 -4.96 -4.57
CA LEU A 155 -1.81 -3.73 -4.26
C LEU A 155 -2.70 -2.62 -3.72
N VAL A 156 -3.92 -2.47 -4.23
CA VAL A 156 -4.90 -1.48 -3.74
C VAL A 156 -5.30 -1.81 -2.31
N LEU A 157 -5.64 -3.06 -2.01
CA LEU A 157 -6.05 -3.51 -0.67
C LEU A 157 -4.89 -3.40 0.33
N LEU A 158 -3.70 -3.88 -0.05
CA LEU A 158 -2.49 -3.77 0.75
C LEU A 158 -2.14 -2.31 1.03
N GLY A 159 -2.16 -1.46 0.01
CA GLY A 159 -1.89 -0.04 0.15
C GLY A 159 -2.89 0.66 1.05
N ALA A 160 -4.18 0.32 0.96
CA ALA A 160 -5.22 0.83 1.86
C ALA A 160 -4.93 0.45 3.32
N LEU A 161 -4.53 -0.81 3.59
CA LEU A 161 -4.12 -1.27 4.92
C LEU A 161 -2.89 -0.50 5.41
N PHE A 162 -1.84 -0.38 4.59
CA PHE A 162 -0.61 0.33 4.96
C PHE A 162 -0.86 1.81 5.25
N LEU A 163 -1.68 2.46 4.43
CA LEU A 163 -2.09 3.85 4.64
C LEU A 163 -2.86 4.03 5.94
N SER A 164 -3.75 3.09 6.29
CA SER A 164 -4.51 3.17 7.56
C SER A 164 -3.61 3.04 8.79
N VAL A 165 -2.58 2.17 8.73
CA VAL A 165 -1.52 2.09 9.76
C VAL A 165 -0.76 3.41 9.86
N GLY A 166 -0.43 4.02 8.73
CA GLY A 166 0.24 5.31 8.68
C GLY A 166 -0.60 6.46 9.24
N VAL A 167 -1.92 6.46 8.99
CA VAL A 167 -2.87 7.41 9.59
C VAL A 167 -2.85 7.28 11.12
N LEU A 168 -2.92 6.03 11.64
CA LEU A 168 -2.83 5.76 13.07
C LEU A 168 -1.51 6.26 13.66
N ALA A 169 -0.38 5.91 13.05
CA ALA A 169 0.94 6.34 13.51
C ALA A 169 1.07 7.87 13.54
N SER A 170 0.58 8.56 12.50
CA SER A 170 0.57 10.02 12.45
C SER A 170 -0.34 10.66 13.51
N ALA A 171 -1.42 9.99 13.92
CA ALA A 171 -2.29 10.46 14.98
C ALA A 171 -1.70 10.33 16.40
N LEU A 172 -0.74 9.43 16.60
CA LEU A 172 -0.12 9.15 17.90
C LEU A 172 0.98 10.14 18.30
N THR A 173 1.56 10.89 17.36
CA THR A 173 2.74 11.74 17.62
C THR A 173 2.64 13.11 16.93
N GLU A 174 3.37 14.09 17.47
CA GLU A 174 3.52 15.43 16.87
C GLU A 174 4.74 15.53 15.95
N ASN A 175 5.63 14.53 16.01
CA ASN A 175 6.84 14.51 15.20
C ASN A 175 6.63 13.64 13.95
N GLN A 176 6.74 14.26 12.77
CA GLN A 176 6.56 13.61 11.47
C GLN A 176 7.54 12.44 11.26
N ILE A 177 8.80 12.59 11.69
CA ILE A 177 9.82 11.54 11.55
C ILE A 177 9.46 10.35 12.43
N VAL A 178 9.05 10.59 13.68
CA VAL A 178 8.62 9.53 14.60
C VAL A 178 7.38 8.83 14.03
N ALA A 179 6.42 9.56 13.46
CA ALA A 179 5.24 8.98 12.79
C ALA A 179 5.63 8.01 11.67
N ALA A 180 6.58 8.41 10.81
CA ALA A 180 7.08 7.55 9.73
C ALA A 180 7.75 6.28 10.26
N PHE A 181 8.62 6.41 11.27
CA PHE A 181 9.30 5.26 11.87
C PHE A 181 8.34 4.31 12.60
N VAL A 182 7.36 4.83 13.33
CA VAL A 182 6.34 4.01 14.00
C VAL A 182 5.48 3.27 12.97
N SER A 183 5.05 3.96 11.91
CA SER A 183 4.32 3.33 10.81
C SER A 183 5.13 2.23 10.14
N PHE A 184 6.37 2.54 9.75
CA PHE A 184 7.27 1.57 9.13
C PHE A 184 7.53 0.37 10.06
N GLY A 185 7.79 0.62 11.35
CA GLY A 185 8.03 -0.43 12.34
C GLY A 185 6.84 -1.37 12.50
N LEU A 186 5.61 -0.83 12.59
CA LEU A 186 4.38 -1.63 12.66
C LEU A 186 4.21 -2.50 11.40
N LEU A 187 4.41 -1.91 10.23
CA LEU A 187 4.31 -2.64 8.95
C LEU A 187 5.41 -3.70 8.82
N LEU A 188 6.63 -3.39 9.28
CA LEU A 188 7.74 -4.32 9.29
C LEU A 188 7.46 -5.52 10.22
N VAL A 189 6.90 -5.29 11.40
CA VAL A 189 6.47 -6.36 12.31
C VAL A 189 5.45 -7.27 11.60
N LEU A 190 4.41 -6.70 10.99
CA LEU A 190 3.43 -7.49 10.23
C LEU A 190 4.06 -8.28 9.08
N TRP A 191 5.08 -7.71 8.43
CA TRP A 191 5.83 -8.40 7.38
C TRP A 191 6.65 -9.58 7.92
N LEU A 192 7.33 -9.40 9.05
CA LEU A 192 8.17 -10.44 9.67
C LEU A 192 7.35 -11.60 10.25
N LEU A 193 6.06 -11.39 10.57
CA LEU A 193 5.19 -12.46 11.08
C LEU A 193 5.09 -13.65 10.11
N ALA A 194 5.16 -13.43 8.80
CA ALA A 194 5.20 -14.54 7.82
C ALA A 194 6.41 -15.45 8.04
N GLY A 195 7.60 -14.86 8.26
CA GLY A 195 8.82 -15.63 8.55
C GLY A 195 8.75 -16.37 9.88
N VAL A 196 8.19 -15.73 10.91
CA VAL A 196 8.01 -16.38 12.22
C VAL A 196 7.00 -17.53 12.13
N GLY A 197 5.89 -17.33 11.40
CA GLY A 197 4.91 -18.39 11.19
C GLY A 197 5.51 -19.61 10.49
N SER A 198 6.32 -19.40 9.45
CA SER A 198 7.01 -20.48 8.73
C SER A 198 8.01 -21.24 9.61
N LEU A 199 8.70 -20.57 10.54
CA LEU A 199 9.62 -21.20 11.51
C LEU A 199 8.90 -22.04 12.55
N LEU A 200 7.67 -21.65 12.95
CA LEU A 200 6.83 -22.41 13.88
C LEU A 200 6.17 -23.64 13.25
N GLY A 201 6.24 -23.79 11.93
CA GLY A 201 5.70 -24.90 11.17
C GLY A 201 4.17 -25.02 11.26
N GLU A 202 3.66 -26.23 11.08
CA GLU A 202 2.22 -26.52 11.06
C GLU A 202 1.55 -26.53 12.45
N THR A 203 2.17 -25.94 13.46
CA THR A 203 1.56 -25.80 14.78
C THR A 203 0.40 -24.81 14.75
N ALA A 204 -0.59 -24.96 15.66
CA ALA A 204 -1.70 -24.01 15.76
C ALA A 204 -1.20 -22.56 15.99
N ALA A 205 -0.10 -22.37 16.71
CA ALA A 205 0.53 -21.06 16.89
C ALA A 205 1.17 -20.55 15.59
N GLY A 206 1.84 -21.42 14.82
CA GLY A 206 2.42 -21.06 13.53
C GLY A 206 1.34 -20.61 12.54
N GLN A 207 0.26 -21.35 12.42
CA GLN A 207 -0.88 -21.01 11.56
C GLN A 207 -1.52 -19.67 11.96
N ALA A 208 -1.72 -19.43 13.26
CA ALA A 208 -2.29 -18.17 13.75
C ALA A 208 -1.37 -16.97 13.45
N VAL A 209 -0.05 -17.15 13.60
CA VAL A 209 0.94 -16.09 13.30
C VAL A 209 1.02 -15.82 11.79
N SER A 210 1.03 -16.87 10.96
CA SER A 210 1.00 -16.73 9.50
C SER A 210 -0.25 -15.99 9.03
N TYR A 211 -1.41 -16.31 9.60
CA TYR A 211 -2.68 -15.67 9.26
C TYR A 211 -2.70 -14.17 9.57
N LEU A 212 -1.98 -13.73 10.63
CA LEU A 212 -1.85 -12.30 10.94
C LEU A 212 -0.97 -11.54 9.95
N SER A 213 -0.14 -12.24 9.18
CA SER A 213 0.69 -11.63 8.15
C SER A 213 -0.12 -11.33 6.89
N PHE A 214 0.04 -10.11 6.36
CA PHE A 214 -0.56 -9.76 5.06
C PHE A 214 0.06 -10.52 3.87
N MET A 215 1.16 -11.24 4.09
CA MET A 215 1.98 -11.80 3.02
C MET A 215 1.28 -12.92 2.27
N GLU A 216 0.69 -13.88 3.00
CA GLU A 216 -0.05 -15.00 2.42
C GLU A 216 -1.29 -14.52 1.65
N HIS A 217 -2.07 -13.64 2.26
CA HIS A 217 -3.28 -13.06 1.66
C HIS A 217 -2.98 -12.27 0.37
N TYR A 218 -1.88 -11.53 0.36
CA TYR A 218 -1.44 -10.81 -0.82
C TYR A 218 -0.93 -11.74 -1.92
N ASP A 219 -0.16 -12.78 -1.58
CA ASP A 219 0.41 -13.72 -2.55
C ASP A 219 -0.69 -14.54 -3.27
N HIS A 220 -1.84 -14.83 -2.64
CA HIS A 220 -3.01 -15.41 -3.31
C HIS A 220 -3.51 -14.51 -4.43
N LEU A 221 -3.70 -13.22 -4.16
CA LEU A 221 -4.17 -12.24 -5.14
C LEU A 221 -3.20 -12.08 -6.32
N VAL A 222 -1.89 -12.09 -6.05
CA VAL A 222 -0.85 -12.02 -7.11
C VAL A 222 -0.85 -13.26 -8.00
N ARG A 223 -1.24 -14.43 -7.46
CA ARG A 223 -1.38 -15.68 -8.25
C ARG A 223 -2.70 -15.76 -9.02
N GLY A 224 -3.56 -14.78 -8.92
CA GLY A 224 -4.88 -14.81 -9.55
C GLY A 224 -5.96 -15.50 -8.70
N LEU A 225 -5.70 -15.77 -7.43
CA LEU A 225 -6.67 -16.38 -6.54
C LEU A 225 -7.34 -15.28 -5.71
N VAL A 226 -8.64 -15.07 -5.90
CA VAL A 226 -9.42 -14.11 -5.11
C VAL A 226 -10.26 -14.91 -4.14
N ASP A 227 -9.80 -14.99 -2.89
CA ASP A 227 -10.56 -15.62 -1.82
C ASP A 227 -11.27 -14.56 -0.96
N THR A 228 -12.46 -14.90 -0.49
CA THR A 228 -13.25 -14.05 0.42
C THR A 228 -12.49 -13.81 1.73
N ILE A 229 -11.71 -14.78 2.19
CA ILE A 229 -10.89 -14.70 3.41
C ILE A 229 -9.87 -13.56 3.28
N ASP A 230 -9.21 -13.45 2.13
CA ASP A 230 -8.20 -12.42 1.87
C ASP A 230 -8.84 -11.02 1.86
N LEU A 231 -10.01 -10.89 1.23
CA LEU A 231 -10.75 -9.63 1.22
C LEU A 231 -11.18 -9.21 2.64
N VAL A 232 -11.73 -10.15 3.41
CA VAL A 232 -12.15 -9.90 4.80
C VAL A 232 -10.96 -9.49 5.66
N TYR A 233 -9.80 -10.13 5.49
CA TYR A 233 -8.56 -9.74 6.19
C TYR A 233 -8.20 -8.28 5.94
N PHE A 234 -8.09 -7.85 4.67
CA PHE A 234 -7.73 -6.48 4.34
C PHE A 234 -8.77 -5.46 4.81
N PHE A 235 -10.07 -5.73 4.62
CA PHE A 235 -11.12 -4.81 5.05
C PHE A 235 -11.23 -4.72 6.57
N SER A 236 -11.10 -5.84 7.29
CA SER A 236 -11.14 -5.83 8.76
C SER A 236 -9.92 -5.13 9.36
N GLY A 237 -8.73 -5.35 8.80
CA GLY A 237 -7.52 -4.66 9.20
C GLY A 237 -7.60 -3.14 8.95
N LEU A 238 -8.07 -2.73 7.78
CA LEU A 238 -8.34 -1.33 7.44
C LEU A 238 -9.31 -0.68 8.43
N ALA A 239 -10.46 -1.33 8.67
CA ALA A 239 -11.49 -0.83 9.58
C ALA A 239 -10.95 -0.71 11.01
N LEU A 240 -10.20 -1.70 11.49
CA LEU A 240 -9.58 -1.68 12.82
C LEU A 240 -8.61 -0.50 12.96
N MET A 241 -7.71 -0.29 12.01
CA MET A 241 -6.73 0.80 12.09
C MET A 241 -7.37 2.18 12.01
N LEU A 242 -8.40 2.37 11.17
CA LEU A 242 -9.16 3.61 11.13
C LEU A 242 -9.98 3.84 12.42
N PHE A 243 -10.56 2.78 12.99
CA PHE A 243 -11.24 2.87 14.28
C PHE A 243 -10.29 3.26 15.40
N LEU A 244 -9.09 2.66 15.47
CA LEU A 244 -8.07 3.04 16.44
C LEU A 244 -7.63 4.50 16.24
N SER A 245 -7.45 4.93 14.99
CA SER A 245 -7.12 6.32 14.66
C SER A 245 -8.21 7.29 15.17
N HIS A 246 -9.48 6.94 14.96
CA HIS A 246 -10.61 7.70 15.50
C HIS A 246 -10.52 7.83 17.03
N ARG A 247 -10.27 6.72 17.74
CA ARG A 247 -10.16 6.72 19.21
C ARG A 247 -9.01 7.58 19.71
N VAL A 248 -7.86 7.55 19.03
CA VAL A 248 -6.70 8.38 19.36
C VAL A 248 -7.03 9.86 19.16
N VAL A 249 -7.68 10.23 18.06
CA VAL A 249 -8.08 11.61 17.79
C VAL A 249 -9.13 12.08 18.77
N ASP A 250 -10.12 11.26 19.12
CA ASP A 250 -11.18 11.57 20.09
C ASP A 250 -10.61 11.78 21.51
N SER A 251 -9.67 10.94 21.93
CA SER A 251 -9.03 11.07 23.24
C SER A 251 -8.28 12.39 23.42
N ALA A 252 -7.79 12.98 22.35
CA ALA A 252 -7.11 14.28 22.38
C ALA A 252 -8.07 15.47 22.61
N ARG A 253 -9.37 15.26 22.46
CA ARG A 253 -10.41 16.28 22.74
C ARG A 253 -10.62 16.50 24.24
N TRP A 254 -10.23 15.52 25.06
CA TRP A 254 -10.44 15.52 26.51
C TRP A 254 -9.18 15.91 27.32
N LYS A 255 -8.10 16.22 26.63
CA LYS A 255 -6.84 16.73 27.22
C LYS A 255 -6.72 18.21 27.01
#